data_f450673c538f00bd4aa82581c091b63a
#
_entry.id   f450673c538f00bd4aa82581c091b63a
#
_cell.length_a   1.000
_cell.length_b   1.000
_cell.length_c   1.000
_cell.angle_alpha   90.00
_cell.angle_beta   90.00
_cell.angle_gamma   90.00
#
_symmetry.space_group_name_H-M   'P 1'
#
loop_
_entity.id
_entity.type
_entity.pdbx_description
1 polymer ?
#
loop_
_entity_poly.entity_id
_entity_poly.type
_entity_poly.pdbx_seq_one_letter_code
_entity_poly.pdbx_strand_id
1 'polypeptide(L)'
;MAQRELLLGDEALALGALHAGLSGVYAYPGTPSTEITEFIQGHPLTAERGVHCTWSANEKTAMEEALGMSFAGKRALVCMKHVGMNVAADAFVNSAMTGANGGLVVVAADDPSMHSSQNEQDSRFYGQFALVPTFEPSNQQEAYDMVQAAFDFSEKYRIPVLMRLTTRMAHSRAVVEVAGVRAENECSYPAQTRQWVLMPGNSRVRYNTLLDDYARFETEAAESRFNRYTDAPDKSVGIIACGIAHNYLTENYPDGCPHPVLKISQYPLPASLVRRMASECGSLLIIEEGQPVVEQAVRGILPAPLDIRGRMTGQLPRTGELTPDSVRAALGLAPHATHAASQIVVPRPPALCQGCGHRDVYTALKEIADEHENAKVFSDIGCYTLGWLAPFHAIDTCVDMGASITMAKGAADAGVYPSIAVIGDSTFTHSGMTGLLDAVNERSNITVIISDNLTTCLLYTSD
;
A
#
# COMPACT_ATOMS: atom_id res chain seq x y z
N MET A 1 23.09 23.77 -11.27
CA MET A 1 22.34 23.76 -10.00
C MET A 1 21.37 22.60 -10.09
N ALA A 2 21.20 21.82 -9.04
CA ALA A 2 20.16 20.78 -9.04
C ALA A 2 18.80 21.49 -9.21
N GLN A 3 17.96 20.94 -10.05
CA GLN A 3 16.59 21.41 -10.23
C GLN A 3 15.81 21.04 -8.98
N ARG A 4 14.90 21.92 -8.52
CA ARG A 4 14.07 21.71 -7.33
C ARG A 4 12.61 21.81 -7.70
N GLU A 5 11.82 20.87 -7.23
CA GLU A 5 10.40 20.81 -7.49
C GLU A 5 9.63 20.62 -6.18
N LEU A 6 8.44 21.23 -6.08
CA LEU A 6 7.54 21.05 -4.94
C LEU A 6 6.55 19.93 -5.29
N LEU A 7 6.72 18.77 -4.67
CA LEU A 7 6.02 17.54 -5.04
C LEU A 7 5.30 16.91 -3.84
N LEU A 8 4.17 16.26 -4.11
CA LEU A 8 3.59 15.26 -3.22
C LEU A 8 4.53 14.05 -3.10
N GLY A 9 4.34 13.20 -2.10
CA GLY A 9 5.10 11.94 -2.00
C GLY A 9 4.88 11.02 -3.20
N ASP A 10 3.64 10.93 -3.67
CA ASP A 10 3.28 10.18 -4.86
C ASP A 10 3.92 10.76 -6.13
N GLU A 11 3.87 12.08 -6.29
CA GLU A 11 4.50 12.79 -7.42
C GLU A 11 6.02 12.61 -7.41
N ALA A 12 6.65 12.65 -6.22
CA ALA A 12 8.08 12.45 -6.07
C ALA A 12 8.50 11.02 -6.45
N LEU A 13 7.76 10.00 -6.01
CA LEU A 13 7.97 8.61 -6.41
C LEU A 13 7.78 8.45 -7.93
N ALA A 14 6.70 8.99 -8.48
CA ALA A 14 6.38 8.93 -9.91
C ALA A 14 7.48 9.55 -10.76
N LEU A 15 7.95 10.76 -10.40
CA LEU A 15 9.05 11.43 -11.07
C LEU A 15 10.36 10.66 -10.94
N GLY A 16 10.64 10.12 -9.76
CA GLY A 16 11.81 9.25 -9.54
C GLY A 16 11.80 8.01 -10.44
N ALA A 17 10.63 7.39 -10.63
CA ALA A 17 10.46 6.25 -11.53
C ALA A 17 10.69 6.64 -13.00
N LEU A 18 10.12 7.76 -13.46
CA LEU A 18 10.36 8.30 -14.80
C LEU A 18 11.85 8.59 -15.02
N HIS A 19 12.51 9.23 -14.04
CA HIS A 19 13.94 9.54 -14.11
C HIS A 19 14.81 8.27 -14.02
N ALA A 20 14.32 7.20 -13.42
CA ALA A 20 14.99 5.89 -13.45
C ALA A 20 14.89 5.17 -14.82
N GLY A 21 14.26 5.74 -15.82
CA GLY A 21 14.08 5.10 -17.13
C GLY A 21 12.96 4.06 -17.13
N LEU A 22 11.83 4.39 -16.52
CA LEU A 22 10.61 3.60 -16.51
C LEU A 22 10.13 3.34 -17.94
N SER A 23 9.70 2.11 -18.23
CA SER A 23 9.11 1.72 -19.50
C SER A 23 7.59 1.53 -19.43
N GLY A 24 7.06 1.20 -18.25
CA GLY A 24 5.62 1.10 -18.07
C GLY A 24 5.16 1.13 -16.63
N VAL A 25 3.97 1.70 -16.42
CA VAL A 25 3.22 1.68 -15.16
C VAL A 25 1.85 1.05 -15.37
N TYR A 26 1.47 0.20 -14.44
CA TYR A 26 0.22 -0.52 -14.40
C TYR A 26 -0.43 -0.32 -13.03
N ALA A 27 -1.70 -0.02 -13.00
CA ALA A 27 -2.37 0.29 -11.76
C ALA A 27 -3.87 -0.01 -11.82
N TYR A 28 -4.47 -0.17 -10.65
CA TYR A 28 -5.90 -0.01 -10.47
C TYR A 28 -6.12 1.19 -9.53
N PRO A 29 -7.10 2.08 -9.81
CA PRO A 29 -7.31 3.29 -9.01
C PRO A 29 -7.64 2.96 -7.55
N GLY A 30 -7.00 3.64 -6.62
CA GLY A 30 -7.25 3.48 -5.19
C GLY A 30 -6.41 4.44 -4.34
N THR A 31 -7.07 5.40 -3.67
CA THR A 31 -6.41 6.33 -2.76
C THR A 31 -5.77 5.57 -1.58
N PRO A 32 -4.50 5.81 -1.23
CA PRO A 32 -3.65 6.95 -1.61
C PRO A 32 -2.55 6.63 -2.65
N SER A 33 -2.82 5.89 -3.73
CA SER A 33 -1.80 5.54 -4.75
C SER A 33 -2.16 6.01 -6.16
N THR A 34 -3.37 6.53 -6.35
CA THR A 34 -3.89 6.93 -7.68
C THR A 34 -3.03 8.00 -8.32
N GLU A 35 -2.58 8.98 -7.54
CA GLU A 35 -1.83 10.16 -7.97
C GLU A 35 -0.47 9.79 -8.60
N ILE A 36 0.12 8.64 -8.25
CA ILE A 36 1.35 8.15 -8.86
C ILE A 36 1.14 7.95 -10.38
N THR A 37 0.10 7.19 -10.71
CA THR A 37 -0.19 6.86 -12.12
C THR A 37 -0.71 8.08 -12.88
N GLU A 38 -1.55 8.90 -12.28
CA GLU A 38 -2.05 10.15 -12.87
C GLU A 38 -0.91 11.12 -13.19
N PHE A 39 0.04 11.28 -12.27
CA PHE A 39 1.22 12.12 -12.49
C PHE A 39 2.04 11.59 -13.68
N ILE A 40 2.31 10.27 -13.73
CA ILE A 40 3.04 9.69 -14.87
C ILE A 40 2.28 9.91 -16.17
N GLN A 41 0.96 9.70 -16.20
CA GLN A 41 0.13 9.93 -17.40
C GLN A 41 0.22 11.37 -17.91
N GLY A 42 0.19 12.35 -17.01
CA GLY A 42 0.24 13.77 -17.35
C GLY A 42 1.64 14.32 -17.63
N HIS A 43 2.71 13.57 -17.32
CA HIS A 43 4.06 14.10 -17.38
C HIS A 43 4.62 14.09 -18.83
N PRO A 44 5.28 15.19 -19.30
CA PRO A 44 5.81 15.29 -20.66
C PRO A 44 6.74 14.14 -21.06
N LEU A 45 7.60 13.66 -20.16
CA LEU A 45 8.50 12.52 -20.42
C LEU A 45 7.77 11.24 -20.81
N THR A 46 6.54 11.05 -20.36
CA THR A 46 5.74 9.86 -20.69
C THR A 46 5.41 9.84 -22.17
N ALA A 47 4.94 10.95 -22.72
CA ALA A 47 4.66 11.07 -24.14
C ALA A 47 5.96 11.07 -24.98
N GLU A 48 7.00 11.79 -24.53
CA GLU A 48 8.28 11.90 -25.21
C GLU A 48 8.98 10.55 -25.38
N ARG A 49 8.89 9.67 -24.38
CA ARG A 49 9.57 8.38 -24.35
C ARG A 49 8.68 7.21 -24.72
N GLY A 50 7.38 7.43 -24.86
CA GLY A 50 6.43 6.36 -25.11
C GLY A 50 6.29 5.41 -23.92
N VAL A 51 6.38 5.93 -22.69
CA VAL A 51 6.17 5.12 -21.48
C VAL A 51 4.74 4.59 -21.47
N HIS A 52 4.58 3.28 -21.38
CA HIS A 52 3.27 2.67 -21.31
C HIS A 52 2.61 3.01 -19.96
N CYS A 53 1.41 3.56 -20.00
CA CYS A 53 0.69 3.94 -18.79
C CYS A 53 -0.78 3.56 -18.93
N THR A 54 -1.24 2.62 -18.12
CA THR A 54 -2.59 2.07 -18.23
C THR A 54 -3.22 1.80 -16.87
N TRP A 55 -4.55 1.95 -16.84
CA TRP A 55 -5.39 1.43 -15.76
C TRP A 55 -5.82 0.02 -16.13
N SER A 56 -5.43 -0.94 -15.33
CA SER A 56 -5.77 -2.35 -15.51
C SER A 56 -7.16 -2.65 -14.93
N ALA A 57 -7.76 -3.78 -15.30
CA ALA A 57 -9.08 -4.16 -14.80
C ALA A 57 -9.11 -4.42 -13.29
N ASN A 58 -7.99 -4.91 -12.72
CA ASN A 58 -7.76 -5.06 -11.28
C ASN A 58 -6.25 -5.15 -10.99
N GLU A 59 -5.90 -5.20 -9.71
CA GLU A 59 -4.50 -5.20 -9.26
C GLU A 59 -3.76 -6.50 -9.60
N LYS A 60 -4.47 -7.64 -9.68
CA LYS A 60 -3.88 -8.91 -10.15
C LYS A 60 -3.41 -8.76 -11.59
N THR A 61 -4.28 -8.24 -12.47
CA THR A 61 -3.97 -7.99 -13.87
C THR A 61 -2.81 -7.00 -13.99
N ALA A 62 -2.83 -5.90 -13.24
CA ALA A 62 -1.75 -4.91 -13.22
C ALA A 62 -0.39 -5.55 -12.85
N MET A 63 -0.39 -6.41 -11.83
CA MET A 63 0.83 -7.11 -11.38
C MET A 63 1.36 -8.08 -12.45
N GLU A 64 0.48 -8.81 -13.11
CA GLU A 64 0.82 -9.78 -14.16
C GLU A 64 1.35 -9.08 -15.41
N GLU A 65 0.74 -7.97 -15.82
CA GLU A 65 1.20 -7.14 -16.96
C GLU A 65 2.59 -6.56 -16.69
N ALA A 66 2.84 -6.03 -15.50
CA ALA A 66 4.14 -5.52 -15.12
C ALA A 66 5.21 -6.63 -15.04
N LEU A 67 4.85 -7.82 -14.56
CA LEU A 67 5.74 -8.98 -14.56
C LEU A 67 6.10 -9.39 -15.99
N GLY A 68 5.13 -9.32 -16.92
CA GLY A 68 5.36 -9.55 -18.36
C GLY A 68 6.32 -8.51 -18.98
N MET A 69 6.19 -7.24 -18.62
CA MET A 69 7.12 -6.19 -19.04
C MET A 69 8.52 -6.40 -18.46
N SER A 70 8.61 -6.77 -17.18
CA SER A 70 9.88 -7.12 -16.54
C SER A 70 10.51 -8.35 -17.20
N PHE A 71 9.73 -9.37 -17.57
CA PHE A 71 10.23 -10.52 -18.33
C PHE A 71 10.93 -10.10 -19.62
N ALA A 72 10.42 -9.08 -20.30
CA ALA A 72 11.04 -8.51 -21.51
C ALA A 72 12.28 -7.62 -21.23
N GLY A 73 12.75 -7.54 -19.98
CA GLY A 73 13.95 -6.78 -19.60
C GLY A 73 13.71 -5.29 -19.32
N LYS A 74 12.45 -4.84 -19.41
CA LYS A 74 12.06 -3.45 -19.21
C LYS A 74 11.72 -3.14 -17.74
N ARG A 75 11.88 -1.88 -17.32
CA ARG A 75 11.48 -1.43 -15.96
C ARG A 75 9.99 -1.21 -15.89
N ALA A 76 9.35 -1.88 -14.94
CA ALA A 76 7.91 -1.81 -14.71
C ALA A 76 7.60 -1.37 -13.28
N LEU A 77 6.59 -0.51 -13.16
CA LEU A 77 6.03 -0.05 -11.90
C LEU A 77 4.59 -0.57 -11.78
N VAL A 78 4.22 -1.06 -10.59
CA VAL A 78 2.83 -1.38 -10.26
C VAL A 78 2.41 -0.52 -9.08
N CYS A 79 1.25 0.12 -9.18
CA CYS A 79 0.75 0.96 -8.09
C CYS A 79 -0.63 0.49 -7.64
N MET A 80 -0.80 0.33 -6.34
CA MET A 80 -2.06 -0.08 -5.74
C MET A 80 -2.19 0.35 -4.29
N LYS A 81 -3.41 0.47 -3.84
CA LYS A 81 -3.76 0.58 -2.43
C LYS A 81 -3.46 -0.73 -1.68
N HIS A 82 -3.28 -0.67 -0.35
CA HIS A 82 -2.99 -1.87 0.46
C HIS A 82 -4.01 -3.02 0.27
N VAL A 83 -5.30 -2.71 0.10
CA VAL A 83 -6.31 -3.76 -0.17
C VAL A 83 -6.12 -4.39 -1.54
N GLY A 84 -5.57 -3.67 -2.51
CA GLY A 84 -5.19 -4.19 -3.82
C GLY A 84 -4.08 -5.23 -3.74
N MET A 85 -3.19 -5.14 -2.73
CA MET A 85 -2.19 -6.19 -2.48
C MET A 85 -2.85 -7.55 -2.18
N ASN A 86 -4.04 -7.58 -1.58
CA ASN A 86 -4.77 -8.83 -1.36
C ASN A 86 -5.19 -9.45 -2.70
N VAL A 87 -5.62 -8.62 -3.65
CA VAL A 87 -6.03 -9.05 -5.01
C VAL A 87 -4.83 -9.51 -5.82
N ALA A 88 -3.70 -8.78 -5.73
CA ALA A 88 -2.45 -9.08 -6.43
C ALA A 88 -1.60 -10.16 -5.74
N ALA A 89 -1.96 -10.63 -4.54
CA ALA A 89 -1.10 -11.43 -3.66
C ALA A 89 -0.53 -12.67 -4.34
N ASP A 90 -1.35 -13.43 -5.09
CA ASP A 90 -0.87 -14.63 -5.78
C ASP A 90 0.20 -14.30 -6.81
N ALA A 91 -0.05 -13.31 -7.68
CA ALA A 91 0.92 -12.86 -8.67
C ALA A 91 2.19 -12.28 -8.01
N PHE A 92 2.05 -11.51 -6.92
CA PHE A 92 3.17 -10.93 -6.19
C PHE A 92 4.06 -11.99 -5.54
N VAL A 93 3.48 -12.95 -4.80
CA VAL A 93 4.24 -14.02 -4.14
C VAL A 93 4.93 -14.91 -5.17
N ASN A 94 4.24 -15.24 -6.27
CA ASN A 94 4.83 -16.03 -7.35
C ASN A 94 5.93 -15.26 -8.09
N SER A 95 5.84 -13.93 -8.20
CA SER A 95 6.91 -13.12 -8.79
C SER A 95 8.21 -13.15 -7.98
N ALA A 96 8.15 -13.32 -6.65
CA ALA A 96 9.33 -13.57 -5.84
C ALA A 96 10.01 -14.91 -6.19
N MET A 97 9.22 -15.90 -6.56
CA MET A 97 9.72 -17.22 -6.97
C MET A 97 10.28 -17.21 -8.39
N THR A 98 9.60 -16.59 -9.36
CA THR A 98 10.11 -16.45 -10.74
C THR A 98 11.28 -15.47 -10.81
N GLY A 99 11.27 -14.47 -9.95
CA GLY A 99 12.17 -13.34 -10.02
C GLY A 99 11.73 -12.31 -11.07
N ALA A 100 12.58 -11.32 -11.29
CA ALA A 100 12.46 -10.26 -12.29
C ALA A 100 13.61 -10.34 -13.30
N ASN A 101 13.41 -9.88 -14.54
CA ASN A 101 14.47 -9.74 -15.54
C ASN A 101 14.85 -8.27 -15.75
N GLY A 102 13.91 -7.40 -16.10
CA GLY A 102 14.02 -5.95 -15.91
C GLY A 102 13.52 -5.55 -14.52
N GLY A 103 13.86 -4.36 -14.07
CA GLY A 103 13.46 -3.87 -12.74
C GLY A 103 11.95 -3.90 -12.55
N LEU A 104 11.48 -4.51 -11.45
CA LEU A 104 10.08 -4.60 -11.07
C LEU A 104 9.89 -4.02 -9.67
N VAL A 105 9.17 -2.90 -9.60
CA VAL A 105 8.84 -2.24 -8.33
C VAL A 105 7.33 -2.26 -8.15
N VAL A 106 6.90 -2.71 -6.97
CA VAL A 106 5.49 -2.80 -6.58
C VAL A 106 5.25 -1.79 -5.46
N VAL A 107 4.42 -0.80 -5.70
CA VAL A 107 4.06 0.22 -4.72
C VAL A 107 2.74 -0.15 -4.07
N ALA A 108 2.76 -0.33 -2.76
CA ALA A 108 1.56 -0.49 -1.95
C ALA A 108 1.40 0.73 -1.03
N ALA A 109 0.27 1.42 -1.15
CA ALA A 109 -0.03 2.57 -0.32
C ALA A 109 -1.00 2.18 0.80
N ASP A 110 -0.49 2.19 2.03
CA ASP A 110 -1.22 1.90 3.25
C ASP A 110 -2.01 3.14 3.71
N ASP A 111 -3.15 2.90 4.33
CA ASP A 111 -4.03 3.94 4.86
C ASP A 111 -4.24 3.78 6.37
N PRO A 112 -3.22 4.10 7.19
CA PRO A 112 -3.34 4.09 8.64
C PRO A 112 -4.48 4.99 9.10
N SER A 113 -5.26 4.53 10.08
CA SER A 113 -6.48 5.20 10.53
C SER A 113 -7.68 5.12 9.58
N MET A 114 -7.56 4.44 8.45
CA MET A 114 -8.68 4.19 7.53
C MET A 114 -9.39 5.48 7.05
N HIS A 115 -8.62 6.46 6.57
CA HIS A 115 -9.19 7.73 6.06
C HIS A 115 -10.14 7.49 4.89
N SER A 116 -9.81 6.53 4.02
CA SER A 116 -10.62 6.14 2.86
C SER A 116 -10.69 4.61 2.64
N SER A 117 -10.50 3.82 3.68
CA SER A 117 -10.37 2.37 3.59
C SER A 117 -11.33 1.64 4.52
N GLN A 118 -11.74 0.43 4.13
CA GLN A 118 -12.63 -0.42 4.92
C GLN A 118 -11.91 -1.17 6.05
N ASN A 119 -10.58 -1.23 6.02
CA ASN A 119 -9.77 -1.85 7.08
C ASN A 119 -8.38 -1.22 7.12
N GLU A 120 -7.62 -1.50 8.21
CA GLU A 120 -6.22 -1.12 8.34
C GLU A 120 -5.34 -2.35 8.13
N GLN A 121 -4.43 -2.26 7.14
CA GLN A 121 -3.45 -3.28 6.82
C GLN A 121 -2.05 -2.68 6.83
N ASP A 122 -1.04 -3.55 6.83
CA ASP A 122 0.35 -3.15 6.74
C ASP A 122 1.06 -3.98 5.68
N SER A 123 1.41 -3.34 4.58
CA SER A 123 1.99 -4.00 3.42
C SER A 123 3.38 -4.60 3.68
N ARG A 124 4.07 -4.22 4.76
CA ARG A 124 5.35 -4.83 5.16
C ARG A 124 5.21 -6.34 5.42
N PHE A 125 4.03 -6.81 5.86
CA PHE A 125 3.78 -8.24 6.01
C PHE A 125 3.86 -9.00 4.68
N TYR A 126 3.44 -8.38 3.56
CA TYR A 126 3.61 -8.99 2.24
C TYR A 126 5.08 -9.13 1.85
N GLY A 127 5.90 -8.11 2.15
CA GLY A 127 7.33 -8.18 1.93
C GLY A 127 7.99 -9.32 2.71
N GLN A 128 7.63 -9.47 3.99
CA GLN A 128 8.10 -10.57 4.84
C GLN A 128 7.60 -11.92 4.35
N PHE A 129 6.33 -12.05 4.02
CA PHE A 129 5.70 -13.28 3.55
C PHE A 129 6.29 -13.77 2.23
N ALA A 130 6.50 -12.87 1.28
CA ALA A 130 7.09 -13.19 -0.02
C ALA A 130 8.62 -13.24 -0.02
N LEU A 131 9.28 -12.89 1.10
CA LEU A 131 10.74 -12.81 1.23
C LEU A 131 11.37 -11.83 0.24
N VAL A 132 10.71 -10.70 -0.03
CA VAL A 132 11.21 -9.66 -0.92
C VAL A 132 11.69 -8.43 -0.15
N PRO A 133 12.68 -7.68 -0.69
CA PRO A 133 13.10 -6.43 -0.07
C PRO A 133 11.95 -5.41 -0.11
N THR A 134 11.82 -4.67 1.00
CA THR A 134 10.81 -3.62 1.13
C THR A 134 11.48 -2.29 1.43
N PHE A 135 11.04 -1.23 0.76
CA PHE A 135 11.49 0.14 0.94
C PHE A 135 10.33 0.99 1.47
N GLU A 136 10.60 1.81 2.48
CA GLU A 136 9.62 2.64 3.16
C GLU A 136 10.20 4.05 3.36
N PRO A 137 9.94 5.01 2.43
CA PRO A 137 10.51 6.34 2.50
C PRO A 137 9.97 7.12 3.70
N SER A 138 10.81 7.96 4.30
CA SER A 138 10.43 8.85 5.39
C SER A 138 9.98 10.23 4.92
N ASN A 139 10.35 10.64 3.72
CA ASN A 139 10.02 11.93 3.13
C ASN A 139 10.02 11.86 1.60
N GLN A 140 9.63 12.96 0.95
CA GLN A 140 9.49 13.07 -0.50
C GLN A 140 10.82 12.89 -1.24
N GLN A 141 11.92 13.40 -0.70
CA GLN A 141 13.23 13.18 -1.30
C GLN A 141 13.61 11.70 -1.29
N GLU A 142 13.34 11.01 -0.19
CA GLU A 142 13.57 9.57 -0.13
C GLU A 142 12.62 8.80 -1.06
N ALA A 143 11.37 9.21 -1.23
CA ALA A 143 10.47 8.57 -2.19
C ALA A 143 11.04 8.62 -3.61
N TYR A 144 11.55 9.79 -4.00
CA TYR A 144 12.22 10.01 -5.29
C TYR A 144 13.50 9.19 -5.45
N ASP A 145 14.35 9.17 -4.43
CA ASP A 145 15.65 8.47 -4.47
C ASP A 145 15.49 6.95 -4.35
N MET A 146 14.54 6.51 -3.51
CA MET A 146 14.33 5.10 -3.21
C MET A 146 13.74 4.33 -4.39
N VAL A 147 12.83 4.90 -5.16
CA VAL A 147 12.27 4.19 -6.33
C VAL A 147 13.35 3.91 -7.37
N GLN A 148 14.31 4.83 -7.55
CA GLN A 148 15.46 4.61 -8.41
C GLN A 148 16.36 3.49 -7.87
N ALA A 149 16.66 3.54 -6.56
CA ALA A 149 17.43 2.49 -5.88
C ALA A 149 16.69 1.14 -5.89
N ALA A 150 15.36 1.13 -5.81
CA ALA A 150 14.54 -0.06 -5.87
C ALA A 150 14.63 -0.75 -7.24
N PHE A 151 14.63 0.01 -8.33
CA PHE A 151 14.88 -0.54 -9.66
C PHE A 151 16.30 -1.12 -9.78
N ASP A 152 17.31 -0.40 -9.30
CA ASP A 152 18.69 -0.87 -9.30
C ASP A 152 18.84 -2.16 -8.46
N PHE A 153 18.18 -2.22 -7.30
CA PHE A 153 18.15 -3.40 -6.43
C PHE A 153 17.43 -4.58 -7.11
N SER A 154 16.27 -4.31 -7.70
CA SER A 154 15.50 -5.32 -8.44
C SER A 154 16.32 -5.95 -9.56
N GLU A 155 17.03 -5.14 -10.35
CA GLU A 155 17.88 -5.62 -11.44
C GLU A 155 19.12 -6.37 -10.94
N LYS A 156 19.75 -5.89 -9.85
CA LYS A 156 20.92 -6.53 -9.21
C LYS A 156 20.62 -7.94 -8.76
N TYR A 157 19.50 -8.13 -8.09
CA TYR A 157 19.12 -9.41 -7.47
C TYR A 157 18.09 -10.20 -8.27
N ARG A 158 17.58 -9.61 -9.34
CA ARG A 158 16.51 -10.20 -10.17
C ARG A 158 15.30 -10.61 -9.35
N ILE A 159 14.82 -9.71 -8.51
CA ILE A 159 13.72 -9.89 -7.57
C ILE A 159 12.77 -8.70 -7.64
N PRO A 160 11.45 -8.87 -7.47
CA PRO A 160 10.59 -7.71 -7.27
C PRO A 160 10.95 -6.97 -5.98
N VAL A 161 10.74 -5.66 -5.95
CA VAL A 161 10.92 -4.83 -4.75
C VAL A 161 9.57 -4.24 -4.36
N LEU A 162 9.19 -4.38 -3.09
CA LEU A 162 8.02 -3.72 -2.54
C LEU A 162 8.40 -2.32 -2.05
N MET A 163 7.65 -1.29 -2.45
CA MET A 163 7.71 0.04 -1.85
C MET A 163 6.42 0.32 -1.09
N ARG A 164 6.55 0.65 0.19
CA ARG A 164 5.44 1.01 1.05
C ARG A 164 5.35 2.52 1.19
N LEU A 165 4.19 3.09 0.88
CA LEU A 165 3.82 4.45 1.23
C LEU A 165 2.72 4.42 2.30
N THR A 166 2.51 5.56 2.95
CA THR A 166 1.34 5.79 3.82
C THR A 166 0.61 7.04 3.33
N THR A 167 -0.67 7.19 3.65
CA THR A 167 -1.49 8.32 3.22
C THR A 167 -0.81 9.66 3.48
N ARG A 168 -0.24 9.87 4.66
CA ARG A 168 0.46 11.11 4.99
C ARG A 168 1.71 11.33 4.15
N MET A 169 2.47 10.26 3.87
CA MET A 169 3.64 10.33 3.00
C MET A 169 3.23 10.65 1.56
N ALA A 170 2.19 9.98 1.05
CA ALA A 170 1.67 10.14 -0.30
C ALA A 170 1.21 11.59 -0.57
N HIS A 171 0.43 12.16 0.35
CA HIS A 171 -0.29 13.42 0.15
C HIS A 171 0.36 14.66 0.81
N SER A 172 1.46 14.53 1.54
CA SER A 172 2.22 15.69 2.01
C SER A 172 3.21 16.19 0.96
N ARG A 173 3.52 17.49 0.99
CA ARG A 173 4.39 18.14 0.00
C ARG A 173 5.72 18.57 0.60
N ALA A 174 6.79 18.40 -0.17
CA ALA A 174 8.09 18.99 0.14
C ALA A 174 8.86 19.34 -1.14
N VAL A 175 9.91 20.13 -0.97
CA VAL A 175 10.84 20.44 -2.06
C VAL A 175 11.76 19.24 -2.27
N VAL A 176 11.82 18.74 -3.49
CA VAL A 176 12.66 17.61 -3.91
C VAL A 176 13.74 18.09 -4.87
N GLU A 177 14.96 17.69 -4.62
CA GLU A 177 16.09 17.88 -5.55
C GLU A 177 16.09 16.74 -6.56
N VAL A 178 15.94 17.07 -7.85
CA VAL A 178 15.81 16.06 -8.90
C VAL A 178 17.12 15.89 -9.66
N ALA A 179 17.42 14.62 -10.02
CA ALA A 179 18.59 14.22 -10.77
C ALA A 179 18.30 14.16 -12.28
N GLY A 180 19.32 13.88 -13.06
CA GLY A 180 19.18 13.65 -14.50
C GLY A 180 18.42 12.35 -14.82
N VAL A 181 17.82 12.32 -15.98
CA VAL A 181 16.99 11.23 -16.49
C VAL A 181 17.87 10.13 -17.08
N ARG A 182 17.68 8.88 -16.66
CA ARG A 182 18.36 7.69 -17.20
C ARG A 182 17.66 7.22 -18.47
N ALA A 183 18.39 6.53 -19.34
CA ALA A 183 17.80 5.80 -20.43
C ALA A 183 16.96 4.61 -19.92
N GLU A 184 15.93 4.25 -20.68
CA GLU A 184 15.24 2.98 -20.44
C GLU A 184 16.11 1.78 -20.87
N ASN A 185 15.79 0.62 -20.34
CA ASN A 185 16.46 -0.61 -20.74
C ASN A 185 16.08 -1.00 -22.17
N GLU A 186 17.01 -1.63 -22.88
CA GLU A 186 16.68 -2.32 -24.12
C GLU A 186 15.89 -3.61 -23.84
N CYS A 187 15.08 -4.03 -24.81
CA CYS A 187 14.37 -5.29 -24.71
C CYS A 187 15.36 -6.45 -24.66
N SER A 188 15.26 -7.28 -23.63
CA SER A 188 16.10 -8.47 -23.45
C SER A 188 15.30 -9.58 -22.79
N TYR A 189 15.63 -10.82 -23.09
CA TYR A 189 14.92 -11.98 -22.59
C TYR A 189 15.80 -12.82 -21.67
N PRO A 190 15.26 -13.50 -20.66
CA PRO A 190 16.01 -14.41 -19.82
C PRO A 190 16.66 -15.51 -20.68
N ALA A 191 17.97 -15.73 -20.52
CA ALA A 191 18.69 -16.78 -21.23
C ALA A 191 18.16 -18.19 -20.88
N GLN A 192 17.59 -18.34 -19.68
CA GLN A 192 16.97 -19.57 -19.21
C GLN A 192 15.55 -19.25 -18.71
N THR A 193 14.56 -19.93 -19.26
CA THR A 193 13.15 -19.76 -18.89
C THR A 193 12.69 -20.67 -17.78
N ARG A 194 13.50 -21.65 -17.36
CA ARG A 194 13.13 -22.65 -16.34
C ARG A 194 12.64 -22.02 -15.03
N GLN A 195 13.25 -20.91 -14.61
CA GLN A 195 12.83 -20.23 -13.38
C GLN A 195 11.44 -19.60 -13.47
N TRP A 196 10.97 -19.32 -14.68
CA TRP A 196 9.65 -18.75 -14.95
C TRP A 196 8.53 -19.78 -15.05
N VAL A 197 8.87 -21.06 -14.90
CA VAL A 197 7.93 -22.19 -14.94
C VAL A 197 7.89 -22.83 -13.57
N LEU A 198 6.91 -22.45 -12.76
CA LEU A 198 6.76 -22.85 -11.36
C LEU A 198 6.20 -24.28 -11.21
N MET A 199 6.89 -25.25 -11.80
CA MET A 199 6.64 -26.67 -11.48
C MET A 199 7.32 -27.01 -10.13
N PRO A 200 6.78 -27.97 -9.34
CA PRO A 200 7.30 -28.29 -8.01
C PRO A 200 8.80 -28.49 -7.93
N GLY A 201 9.41 -29.14 -8.95
CA GLY A 201 10.86 -29.35 -9.00
C GLY A 201 11.66 -28.05 -9.18
N ASN A 202 11.16 -27.13 -10.01
CA ASN A 202 11.78 -25.82 -10.23
C ASN A 202 11.58 -24.92 -9.01
N SER A 203 10.38 -24.92 -8.45
CA SER A 203 10.01 -24.08 -7.30
C SER A 203 10.88 -24.40 -6.07
N ARG A 204 11.19 -25.69 -5.79
CA ARG A 204 12.09 -26.04 -4.69
C ARG A 204 13.49 -25.43 -4.84
N VAL A 205 14.04 -25.42 -6.05
CA VAL A 205 15.33 -24.81 -6.33
C VAL A 205 15.27 -23.30 -6.13
N ARG A 206 14.22 -22.67 -6.68
CA ARG A 206 14.03 -21.23 -6.56
C ARG A 206 13.81 -20.77 -5.12
N TYR A 207 13.06 -21.53 -4.34
CA TYR A 207 12.83 -21.21 -2.92
C TYR A 207 14.14 -21.23 -2.10
N ASN A 208 15.01 -22.21 -2.34
CA ASN A 208 16.32 -22.21 -1.69
C ASN A 208 17.18 -21.00 -2.08
N THR A 209 17.19 -20.64 -3.38
CA THR A 209 17.87 -19.43 -3.86
C THR A 209 17.28 -18.17 -3.19
N LEU A 210 15.96 -18.08 -3.06
CA LEU A 210 15.31 -16.95 -2.42
C LEU A 210 15.69 -16.82 -0.95
N LEU A 211 15.81 -17.93 -0.21
CA LEU A 211 16.27 -17.93 1.17
C LEU A 211 17.72 -17.45 1.31
N ASP A 212 18.59 -17.90 0.40
CA ASP A 212 20.00 -17.45 0.38
C ASP A 212 20.09 -15.94 0.05
N ASP A 213 19.28 -15.47 -0.90
CA ASP A 213 19.24 -14.07 -1.27
C ASP A 213 18.63 -13.20 -0.16
N TYR A 214 17.64 -13.71 0.59
CA TYR A 214 17.03 -12.98 1.70
C TYR A 214 18.04 -12.63 2.80
N ALA A 215 18.99 -13.55 3.07
CA ALA A 215 20.10 -13.25 3.98
C ALA A 215 21.05 -12.15 3.45
N ARG A 216 21.22 -12.07 2.13
CA ARG A 216 21.97 -10.97 1.49
C ARG A 216 21.21 -9.67 1.57
N PHE A 217 19.87 -9.67 1.41
CA PHE A 217 19.04 -8.47 1.56
C PHE A 217 19.15 -7.87 2.95
N GLU A 218 19.25 -8.68 4.00
CA GLU A 218 19.50 -8.21 5.36
C GLU A 218 20.85 -7.49 5.49
N THR A 219 21.90 -8.03 4.85
CA THR A 219 23.22 -7.38 4.81
C THR A 219 23.18 -6.06 4.05
N GLU A 220 22.57 -6.03 2.87
CA GLU A 220 22.35 -4.80 2.09
C GLU A 220 21.55 -3.74 2.88
N ALA A 221 20.54 -4.18 3.64
CA ALA A 221 19.77 -3.28 4.49
C ALA A 221 20.62 -2.70 5.64
N ALA A 222 21.55 -3.46 6.19
CA ALA A 222 22.46 -2.97 7.23
C ALA A 222 23.45 -1.93 6.71
N GLU A 223 23.82 -2.01 5.44
CA GLU A 223 24.77 -1.11 4.77
C GLU A 223 24.06 0.01 3.97
N SER A 224 22.74 -0.01 3.94
CA SER A 224 21.94 0.92 3.15
C SER A 224 22.10 2.37 3.61
N ARG A 225 22.21 3.29 2.65
CA ARG A 225 22.16 4.74 2.92
C ARG A 225 20.82 5.20 3.51
N PHE A 226 19.77 4.40 3.37
CA PHE A 226 18.43 4.69 3.87
C PHE A 226 18.22 4.23 5.31
N ASN A 227 19.03 3.28 5.79
CA ASN A 227 19.07 2.88 7.19
C ASN A 227 20.27 3.54 7.87
N ARG A 228 20.01 4.21 8.97
CA ARG A 228 21.09 5.00 9.62
C ARG A 228 21.04 4.87 11.12
N TYR A 229 22.17 4.45 11.70
CA TYR A 229 22.41 4.53 13.13
C TYR A 229 23.06 5.88 13.46
N THR A 230 22.40 6.69 14.26
CA THR A 230 22.91 7.95 14.80
C THR A 230 23.16 7.77 16.27
N ASP A 231 24.41 7.88 16.70
CA ASP A 231 24.79 7.79 18.10
C ASP A 231 24.46 9.07 18.87
N ALA A 232 24.21 8.92 20.17
CA ALA A 232 23.94 10.04 21.07
C ALA A 232 24.37 9.69 22.51
N PRO A 233 24.56 10.69 23.38
CA PRO A 233 25.16 10.48 24.71
C PRO A 233 24.23 9.78 25.70
N ASP A 234 22.92 9.99 25.64
CA ASP A 234 21.96 9.39 26.55
C ASP A 234 21.53 7.99 26.07
N LYS A 235 22.15 6.98 26.64
CA LYS A 235 21.90 5.56 26.34
C LYS A 235 20.76 4.95 27.17
N SER A 236 19.99 5.73 27.89
CA SER A 236 18.85 5.21 28.69
C SER A 236 17.80 4.54 27.82
N VAL A 237 17.60 5.07 26.59
CA VAL A 237 16.70 4.49 25.59
C VAL A 237 17.34 4.58 24.21
N GLY A 238 17.26 3.49 23.41
CA GLY A 238 17.52 3.50 21.98
C GLY A 238 16.21 3.62 21.21
N ILE A 239 16.16 4.48 20.19
CA ILE A 239 14.92 4.72 19.42
C ILE A 239 15.08 4.10 18.03
N ILE A 240 14.17 3.19 17.66
CA ILE A 240 14.05 2.67 16.29
C ILE A 240 12.85 3.37 15.66
N ALA A 241 13.09 4.16 14.61
CA ALA A 241 12.06 4.94 13.92
C ALA A 241 11.97 4.53 12.44
N CYS A 242 10.77 4.11 12.00
CA CYS A 242 10.55 3.48 10.71
C CYS A 242 9.78 4.40 9.76
N GLY A 243 10.25 4.51 8.50
CA GLY A 243 9.61 5.30 7.47
C GLY A 243 9.25 6.71 7.94
N ILE A 244 8.02 7.14 7.69
CA ILE A 244 7.54 8.47 8.06
C ILE A 244 7.60 8.76 9.56
N ALA A 245 7.54 7.73 10.41
CA ALA A 245 7.62 7.91 11.87
C ALA A 245 8.97 8.51 12.31
N HIS A 246 10.02 8.41 11.48
CA HIS A 246 11.26 9.13 11.70
C HIS A 246 11.06 10.66 11.64
N ASN A 247 10.19 11.17 10.78
CA ASN A 247 9.89 12.61 10.73
C ASN A 247 9.19 13.08 12.00
N TYR A 248 8.25 12.28 12.54
CA TYR A 248 7.58 12.62 13.80
C TYR A 248 8.56 12.69 14.98
N LEU A 249 9.61 11.86 14.95
CA LEU A 249 10.69 11.94 15.91
C LEU A 249 11.51 13.22 15.75
N THR A 250 11.92 13.55 14.50
CA THR A 250 12.75 14.72 14.22
C THR A 250 12.04 16.04 14.48
N GLU A 251 10.74 16.12 14.26
CA GLU A 251 9.93 17.29 14.63
C GLU A 251 9.91 17.54 16.13
N ASN A 252 10.06 16.50 16.96
CA ASN A 252 10.14 16.62 18.40
C ASN A 252 11.55 17.00 18.89
N TYR A 253 12.56 16.80 18.06
CA TYR A 253 13.98 17.11 18.37
C TYR A 253 14.62 17.87 17.22
N PRO A 254 14.21 19.11 16.94
CA PRO A 254 14.75 19.89 15.81
C PRO A 254 16.25 20.14 15.91
N ASP A 255 16.79 20.22 17.14
CA ASP A 255 18.23 20.42 17.41
C ASP A 255 19.01 19.10 17.56
N GLY A 256 18.35 17.96 17.31
CA GLY A 256 18.91 16.61 17.43
C GLY A 256 18.40 15.83 18.64
N CYS A 257 18.19 14.54 18.44
CA CYS A 257 17.73 13.63 19.49
C CYS A 257 18.87 13.35 20.49
N PRO A 258 18.62 13.46 21.81
CA PRO A 258 19.63 13.15 22.83
C PRO A 258 19.91 11.65 22.97
N HIS A 259 19.05 10.79 22.41
CA HIS A 259 19.15 9.34 22.45
C HIS A 259 19.65 8.78 21.13
N PRO A 260 20.30 7.61 21.10
CA PRO A 260 20.63 6.90 19.86
C PRO A 260 19.38 6.62 19.03
N VAL A 261 19.48 6.88 17.73
CA VAL A 261 18.39 6.66 16.78
C VAL A 261 18.84 5.69 15.69
N LEU A 262 18.09 4.61 15.49
CA LEU A 262 18.17 3.76 14.33
C LEU A 262 16.99 4.04 13.42
N LYS A 263 17.23 4.76 12.33
CA LYS A 263 16.27 4.96 11.27
C LYS A 263 16.20 3.69 10.42
N ILE A 264 14.99 3.19 10.16
CA ILE A 264 14.73 2.05 9.26
C ILE A 264 13.81 2.51 8.14
N SER A 265 14.28 2.35 6.91
CA SER A 265 13.56 2.67 5.67
C SER A 265 13.75 1.59 4.60
N GLN A 266 14.60 0.60 4.86
CA GLN A 266 14.81 -0.57 3.98
C GLN A 266 14.82 -1.85 4.81
N TYR A 267 14.07 -2.84 4.34
CA TYR A 267 13.93 -4.18 4.93
C TYR A 267 14.46 -5.26 3.98
N PRO A 268 14.85 -6.46 4.50
CA PRO A 268 14.60 -7.00 5.83
C PRO A 268 15.23 -6.19 6.95
N LEU A 269 14.64 -6.28 8.16
CA LEU A 269 15.14 -5.54 9.33
C LEU A 269 16.63 -5.90 9.59
N PRO A 270 17.55 -4.91 9.63
CA PRO A 270 18.98 -5.18 9.81
C PRO A 270 19.30 -5.61 11.25
N ALA A 271 19.26 -6.92 11.51
CA ALA A 271 19.42 -7.48 12.84
C ALA A 271 20.75 -7.09 13.52
N SER A 272 21.82 -6.88 12.75
CA SER A 272 23.12 -6.42 13.27
C SER A 272 23.04 -5.04 13.92
N LEU A 273 22.33 -4.09 13.30
CA LEU A 273 22.14 -2.74 13.83
C LEU A 273 21.20 -2.76 15.05
N VAL A 274 20.15 -3.60 15.01
CA VAL A 274 19.24 -3.78 16.15
C VAL A 274 19.98 -4.34 17.37
N ARG A 275 20.79 -5.40 17.18
CA ARG A 275 21.60 -5.99 18.26
C ARG A 275 22.64 -5.01 18.81
N ARG A 276 23.26 -4.20 17.95
CA ARG A 276 24.16 -3.15 18.37
C ARG A 276 23.43 -2.17 19.29
N MET A 277 22.30 -1.61 18.88
CA MET A 277 21.51 -0.70 19.71
C MET A 277 21.09 -1.31 21.04
N ALA A 278 20.62 -2.56 21.00
CA ALA A 278 20.22 -3.28 22.21
C ALA A 278 21.39 -3.53 23.18
N SER A 279 22.62 -3.66 22.68
CA SER A 279 23.81 -3.81 23.53
C SER A 279 24.31 -2.48 24.12
N GLU A 280 23.97 -1.35 23.52
CA GLU A 280 24.41 -0.02 23.92
C GLU A 280 23.39 0.71 24.80
N CYS A 281 22.11 0.33 24.74
CA CYS A 281 20.99 1.07 25.37
C CYS A 281 20.30 0.25 26.45
N GLY A 282 19.76 0.94 27.49
CA GLY A 282 19.07 0.30 28.60
C GLY A 282 17.66 -0.19 28.27
N SER A 283 17.02 0.41 27.27
CA SER A 283 15.68 0.03 26.76
C SER A 283 15.54 0.43 25.30
N LEU A 284 14.51 -0.06 24.61
CA LEU A 284 14.18 0.33 23.24
C LEU A 284 12.78 0.93 23.15
N LEU A 285 12.66 1.99 22.34
CA LEU A 285 11.38 2.53 21.89
C LEU A 285 11.27 2.35 20.38
N ILE A 286 10.23 1.63 19.94
CA ILE A 286 9.96 1.39 18.53
C ILE A 286 8.85 2.33 18.08
N ILE A 287 9.14 3.18 17.09
CA ILE A 287 8.21 4.14 16.50
C ILE A 287 7.98 3.73 15.05
N GLU A 288 6.81 3.17 14.76
CA GLU A 288 6.44 2.69 13.43
C GLU A 288 4.98 2.99 13.12
N GLU A 289 4.71 3.32 11.85
CA GLU A 289 3.35 3.58 11.38
C GLU A 289 2.66 2.27 10.96
N GLY A 290 1.39 2.10 11.31
CA GLY A 290 0.61 0.90 11.03
C GLY A 290 0.72 -0.18 12.10
N GLN A 291 0.97 -1.42 11.71
CA GLN A 291 1.05 -2.56 12.62
C GLN A 291 2.42 -2.66 13.31
N PRO A 292 2.54 -3.31 14.47
CA PRO A 292 3.82 -3.47 15.18
C PRO A 292 4.72 -4.54 14.54
N VAL A 293 5.09 -4.35 13.28
CA VAL A 293 5.90 -5.30 12.47
C VAL A 293 7.34 -5.34 12.97
N VAL A 294 7.93 -4.16 13.16
CA VAL A 294 9.31 -4.04 13.63
C VAL A 294 9.40 -4.38 15.12
N GLU A 295 8.44 -3.96 15.94
CA GLU A 295 8.41 -4.31 17.36
C GLU A 295 8.36 -5.84 17.56
N GLN A 296 7.55 -6.55 16.77
CA GLN A 296 7.50 -8.02 16.80
C GLN A 296 8.81 -8.66 16.34
N ALA A 297 9.39 -8.16 15.24
CA ALA A 297 10.65 -8.67 14.71
C ALA A 297 11.82 -8.47 15.69
N VAL A 298 11.91 -7.30 16.32
CA VAL A 298 12.94 -6.97 17.34
C VAL A 298 12.86 -7.94 18.51
N ARG A 299 11.64 -8.26 18.98
CA ARG A 299 11.44 -9.24 20.07
C ARG A 299 11.93 -10.66 19.68
N GLY A 300 11.82 -11.03 18.41
CA GLY A 300 12.34 -12.30 17.89
C GLY A 300 13.86 -12.32 17.69
N ILE A 301 14.48 -11.17 17.45
CA ILE A 301 15.92 -11.05 17.19
C ILE A 301 16.76 -11.05 18.47
N LEU A 302 16.23 -10.46 19.56
CA LEU A 302 16.97 -10.27 20.80
C LEU A 302 16.86 -11.49 21.74
N PRO A 303 17.98 -12.04 22.19
CA PRO A 303 18.00 -13.27 22.98
C PRO A 303 17.70 -13.05 24.49
N ALA A 304 17.72 -11.81 24.96
CA ALA A 304 17.59 -11.49 26.39
C ALA A 304 16.40 -10.56 26.63
N PRO A 305 15.80 -10.58 27.83
CA PRO A 305 14.75 -9.65 28.19
C PRO A 305 15.32 -8.23 28.24
N LEU A 306 14.88 -7.40 27.32
CA LEU A 306 15.11 -5.97 27.27
C LEU A 306 13.74 -5.28 27.34
N ASP A 307 13.66 -4.12 27.99
CA ASP A 307 12.44 -3.31 27.98
C ASP A 307 12.27 -2.73 26.56
N ILE A 308 11.32 -3.29 25.82
CA ILE A 308 10.97 -2.88 24.46
C ILE A 308 9.60 -2.26 24.50
N ARG A 309 9.49 -0.99 24.14
CA ARG A 309 8.27 -0.18 24.18
C ARG A 309 7.86 0.18 22.75
N GLY A 310 6.56 0.20 22.51
CA GLY A 310 5.99 0.54 21.22
C GLY A 310 4.47 0.43 21.23
N ARG A 311 3.88 0.02 20.10
CA ARG A 311 2.43 -0.16 19.96
C ARG A 311 1.90 -1.36 20.75
N MET A 312 2.68 -2.42 20.92
CA MET A 312 2.27 -3.62 21.66
C MET A 312 2.21 -3.37 23.18
N THR A 313 3.01 -2.45 23.68
CA THR A 313 3.06 -2.11 25.11
C THR A 313 2.15 -0.95 25.49
N GLY A 314 1.50 -0.32 24.51
CA GLY A 314 0.66 0.86 24.74
C GLY A 314 1.46 2.16 24.92
N GLN A 315 2.78 2.14 24.74
CA GLN A 315 3.60 3.37 24.74
C GLN A 315 3.25 4.29 23.57
N LEU A 316 2.87 3.69 22.43
CA LEU A 316 2.23 4.34 21.30
C LEU A 316 0.82 3.82 21.12
N PRO A 317 -0.11 4.60 20.55
CA PRO A 317 -1.47 4.14 20.27
C PRO A 317 -1.46 2.87 19.40
N ARG A 318 -2.28 1.86 19.77
CA ARG A 318 -2.36 0.60 19.02
C ARG A 318 -3.07 0.76 17.67
N THR A 319 -3.99 1.73 17.62
CA THR A 319 -4.82 2.04 16.43
C THR A 319 -4.66 3.49 16.04
N GLY A 320 -4.98 3.80 14.79
CA GLY A 320 -4.92 5.15 14.26
C GLY A 320 -3.53 5.56 13.79
N GLU A 321 -3.52 6.62 12.99
CA GLU A 321 -2.31 7.24 12.47
C GLU A 321 -1.49 7.87 13.61
N LEU A 322 -0.16 7.76 13.54
CA LEU A 322 0.73 8.48 14.44
C LEU A 322 0.80 9.96 14.05
N THR A 323 1.09 10.78 15.04
CA THR A 323 1.34 12.20 14.87
C THR A 323 2.60 12.59 15.66
N PRO A 324 3.21 13.74 15.38
CA PRO A 324 4.27 14.27 16.23
C PRO A 324 3.88 14.33 17.70
N ASP A 325 2.61 14.66 18.02
CA ASP A 325 2.12 14.72 19.40
C ASP A 325 2.00 13.34 20.07
N SER A 326 1.57 12.31 19.33
CA SER A 326 1.53 10.94 19.88
C SER A 326 2.94 10.40 20.16
N VAL A 327 3.90 10.71 19.28
CA VAL A 327 5.32 10.39 19.49
C VAL A 327 5.89 11.19 20.65
N ARG A 328 5.54 12.49 20.74
CA ARG A 328 5.95 13.36 21.84
C ARG A 328 5.54 12.81 23.21
N ALA A 329 4.29 12.34 23.31
CA ALA A 329 3.79 11.69 24.52
C ALA A 329 4.57 10.41 24.84
N ALA A 330 4.88 9.57 23.85
CA ALA A 330 5.67 8.36 24.03
C ALA A 330 7.11 8.62 24.51
N LEU A 331 7.66 9.76 24.14
CA LEU A 331 8.99 10.25 24.57
C LEU A 331 8.96 10.88 25.98
N GLY A 332 7.80 11.03 26.60
CA GLY A 332 7.64 11.68 27.90
C GLY A 332 7.84 13.21 27.88
N LEU A 333 7.74 13.83 26.70
CA LEU A 333 7.88 15.29 26.54
C LEU A 333 6.57 16.01 26.90
N ALA A 334 6.69 17.25 27.37
CA ALA A 334 5.51 18.06 27.67
C ALA A 334 4.67 18.30 26.40
N PRO A 335 3.33 18.23 26.48
CA PRO A 335 2.46 18.43 25.31
C PRO A 335 2.64 19.84 24.72
N HIS A 336 2.45 19.96 23.40
CA HIS A 336 2.37 21.26 22.75
C HIS A 336 1.14 22.04 23.23
N ALA A 337 1.23 23.37 23.18
CA ALA A 337 0.06 24.22 23.38
C ALA A 337 -0.97 23.94 22.25
N THR A 338 -2.17 23.60 22.63
CA THR A 338 -3.27 23.35 21.68
C THR A 338 -4.07 24.63 21.45
N HIS A 339 -4.50 24.84 20.22
CA HIS A 339 -5.47 25.88 19.86
C HIS A 339 -6.83 25.24 19.60
N ALA A 340 -7.88 25.91 20.00
CA ALA A 340 -9.23 25.49 19.67
C ALA A 340 -9.42 25.47 18.13
N ALA A 341 -10.14 24.46 17.65
CA ALA A 341 -10.50 24.41 16.23
C ALA A 341 -11.30 25.67 15.84
N SER A 342 -11.03 26.21 14.67
CA SER A 342 -11.78 27.36 14.16
C SER A 342 -13.25 27.01 13.98
N GLN A 343 -14.14 27.93 14.34
CA GLN A 343 -15.58 27.76 14.13
C GLN A 343 -16.01 27.71 12.65
N ILE A 344 -15.07 28.07 11.74
CA ILE A 344 -15.28 28.00 10.29
C ILE A 344 -15.19 26.53 9.80
N VAL A 345 -14.51 25.66 10.56
CA VAL A 345 -14.37 24.25 10.19
C VAL A 345 -15.70 23.53 10.43
N VAL A 346 -16.28 23.00 9.35
CA VAL A 346 -17.52 22.21 9.39
C VAL A 346 -17.24 20.77 8.94
N PRO A 347 -17.90 19.77 9.55
CA PRO A 347 -17.82 18.40 9.09
C PRO A 347 -18.31 18.26 7.63
N ARG A 348 -17.62 17.45 6.85
CA ARG A 348 -18.01 17.10 5.47
C ARG A 348 -18.16 15.58 5.36
N PRO A 349 -19.24 15.01 5.90
CA PRO A 349 -19.44 13.57 5.80
C PRO A 349 -19.62 13.19 4.32
N PRO A 350 -19.11 12.01 3.90
CA PRO A 350 -19.31 11.53 2.55
C PRO A 350 -20.81 11.36 2.26
N ALA A 351 -21.23 11.71 1.05
CA ALA A 351 -22.61 11.58 0.60
C ALA A 351 -22.65 11.32 -0.91
N LEU A 352 -23.69 10.60 -1.37
CA LEU A 352 -23.94 10.46 -2.80
C LEU A 352 -24.20 11.84 -3.44
N CYS A 353 -23.55 12.09 -4.55
CA CYS A 353 -23.68 13.34 -5.31
C CYS A 353 -25.14 13.64 -5.65
N GLN A 354 -25.48 14.94 -5.79
CA GLN A 354 -26.80 15.33 -6.29
C GLN A 354 -26.92 14.91 -7.77
N GLY A 355 -28.06 14.28 -8.12
CA GLY A 355 -28.29 13.75 -9.47
C GLY A 355 -27.55 12.48 -9.81
N CYS A 356 -26.89 11.84 -8.84
CA CYS A 356 -26.25 10.55 -9.03
C CYS A 356 -27.29 9.45 -9.22
N GLY A 357 -27.15 8.61 -10.28
CA GLY A 357 -28.07 7.51 -10.58
C GLY A 357 -28.17 6.47 -9.46
N HIS A 358 -27.15 6.32 -8.63
CA HIS A 358 -27.21 5.42 -7.46
C HIS A 358 -28.32 5.81 -6.48
N ARG A 359 -28.70 7.10 -6.41
CA ARG A 359 -29.79 7.56 -5.54
C ARG A 359 -31.12 7.00 -6.00
N ASP A 360 -31.37 6.96 -7.32
CA ASP A 360 -32.59 6.41 -7.90
C ASP A 360 -32.66 4.88 -7.71
N VAL A 361 -31.53 4.20 -7.91
CA VAL A 361 -31.40 2.76 -7.66
C VAL A 361 -31.76 2.44 -6.20
N TYR A 362 -31.21 3.18 -5.24
CA TYR A 362 -31.48 2.91 -3.82
C TYR A 362 -32.89 3.29 -3.38
N THR A 363 -33.49 4.30 -4.02
CA THR A 363 -34.90 4.61 -3.77
C THR A 363 -35.79 3.44 -4.21
N ALA A 364 -35.58 2.93 -5.42
CA ALA A 364 -36.34 1.79 -5.93
C ALA A 364 -36.08 0.49 -5.13
N LEU A 365 -34.81 0.23 -4.75
CA LEU A 365 -34.46 -0.93 -3.93
C LEU A 365 -35.13 -0.90 -2.56
N LYS A 366 -35.19 0.26 -1.95
CA LYS A 366 -35.83 0.41 -0.65
C LYS A 366 -37.34 0.13 -0.74
N GLU A 367 -38.02 0.61 -1.78
CA GLU A 367 -39.43 0.31 -2.03
C GLU A 367 -39.66 -1.20 -2.12
N ILE A 368 -38.82 -1.92 -2.89
CA ILE A 368 -38.92 -3.38 -3.05
C ILE A 368 -38.59 -4.10 -1.74
N ALA A 369 -37.55 -3.66 -1.02
CA ALA A 369 -37.16 -4.27 0.25
C ALA A 369 -38.24 -4.07 1.34
N ASP A 370 -38.92 -2.94 1.35
CA ASP A 370 -40.01 -2.67 2.27
C ASP A 370 -41.27 -3.51 1.96
N GLU A 371 -41.46 -3.98 0.72
CA GLU A 371 -42.54 -4.89 0.31
C GLU A 371 -42.26 -6.35 0.67
N HIS A 372 -41.01 -6.73 0.95
CA HIS A 372 -40.57 -8.10 1.20
C HIS A 372 -39.80 -8.21 2.52
N GLU A 373 -40.41 -8.69 3.57
CA GLU A 373 -39.86 -8.77 4.93
C GLU A 373 -38.48 -9.44 5.04
N ASN A 374 -38.19 -10.39 4.16
CA ASN A 374 -36.93 -11.15 4.16
C ASN A 374 -35.93 -10.73 3.07
N ALA A 375 -36.24 -9.68 2.29
CA ALA A 375 -35.33 -9.21 1.26
C ALA A 375 -34.00 -8.75 1.87
N LYS A 376 -32.89 -9.13 1.23
CA LYS A 376 -31.53 -8.71 1.62
C LYS A 376 -30.79 -8.15 0.42
N VAL A 377 -30.14 -7.02 0.64
CA VAL A 377 -29.37 -6.29 -0.37
C VAL A 377 -27.87 -6.36 -0.02
N PHE A 378 -27.16 -7.11 -0.83
CA PHE A 378 -25.70 -7.27 -0.74
C PHE A 378 -25.04 -6.25 -1.67
N SER A 379 -24.25 -5.36 -1.12
CA SER A 379 -23.56 -4.32 -1.89
C SER A 379 -22.06 -4.56 -1.91
N ASP A 380 -21.41 -3.87 -2.81
CA ASP A 380 -19.96 -3.88 -3.02
C ASP A 380 -19.29 -2.57 -2.60
N ILE A 381 -17.96 -2.50 -2.78
CA ILE A 381 -17.14 -1.32 -2.51
C ILE A 381 -17.19 -0.35 -3.70
N GLY A 382 -17.58 0.86 -3.44
CA GLY A 382 -17.66 1.97 -4.37
C GLY A 382 -18.42 3.14 -3.73
N CYS A 383 -18.63 4.23 -4.45
CA CYS A 383 -19.43 5.35 -3.91
C CYS A 383 -20.88 4.92 -3.56
N TYR A 384 -21.38 3.89 -4.18
CA TYR A 384 -22.69 3.30 -3.87
C TYR A 384 -22.73 2.57 -2.51
N THR A 385 -21.59 2.28 -1.85
CA THR A 385 -21.57 1.88 -0.44
C THR A 385 -22.28 2.90 0.46
N LEU A 386 -22.30 4.16 0.05
CA LEU A 386 -23.00 5.24 0.76
C LEU A 386 -24.53 5.06 0.79
N GLY A 387 -25.08 4.09 0.07
CA GLY A 387 -26.48 3.63 0.22
C GLY A 387 -26.79 3.08 1.61
N TRP A 388 -25.80 2.76 2.43
CA TRP A 388 -25.96 2.48 3.86
C TRP A 388 -26.45 3.70 4.66
N LEU A 389 -26.05 4.91 4.24
CA LEU A 389 -26.33 6.15 4.97
C LEU A 389 -27.75 6.65 4.72
N ALA A 390 -28.22 7.50 5.63
CA ALA A 390 -29.46 8.24 5.44
C ALA A 390 -29.41 9.07 4.13
N PRO A 391 -30.53 9.19 3.40
CA PRO A 391 -31.87 8.72 3.71
C PRO A 391 -32.18 7.30 3.23
N PHE A 392 -31.24 6.59 2.58
CA PHE A 392 -31.52 5.36 1.87
C PHE A 392 -31.62 4.16 2.81
N HIS A 393 -30.58 3.85 3.59
CA HIS A 393 -30.50 2.63 4.40
C HIS A 393 -30.90 1.38 3.59
N ALA A 394 -30.36 1.29 2.35
CA ALA A 394 -30.83 0.35 1.33
C ALA A 394 -29.91 -0.85 1.09
N ILE A 395 -28.86 -1.01 1.90
CA ILE A 395 -27.95 -2.14 1.81
C ILE A 395 -27.74 -2.80 3.17
N ASP A 396 -27.60 -4.14 3.17
CA ASP A 396 -27.36 -4.93 4.38
C ASP A 396 -25.88 -5.26 4.58
N THR A 397 -25.08 -5.33 3.51
CA THR A 397 -23.65 -5.69 3.57
C THR A 397 -22.81 -4.89 2.59
N CYS A 398 -21.52 -4.74 2.95
CA CYS A 398 -20.45 -4.23 2.09
C CYS A 398 -19.14 -4.80 2.63
N VAL A 399 -18.47 -5.67 1.87
CA VAL A 399 -17.30 -6.43 2.35
C VAL A 399 -16.05 -6.12 1.53
N ASP A 400 -16.00 -6.56 0.27
CA ASP A 400 -14.90 -6.33 -0.65
C ASP A 400 -15.41 -6.23 -2.09
N MET A 401 -14.54 -5.90 -3.03
CA MET A 401 -14.92 -5.71 -4.43
C MET A 401 -15.26 -7.07 -5.08
N GLY A 402 -16.52 -7.23 -5.52
CA GLY A 402 -17.07 -8.44 -6.13
C GLY A 402 -17.91 -9.30 -5.18
N ALA A 403 -17.85 -9.03 -3.87
CA ALA A 403 -18.53 -9.84 -2.86
C ALA A 403 -20.05 -9.80 -2.95
N SER A 404 -20.66 -8.74 -3.48
CA SER A 404 -22.12 -8.60 -3.54
C SER A 404 -22.78 -9.80 -4.21
N ILE A 405 -22.29 -10.20 -5.37
CA ILE A 405 -22.87 -11.30 -6.16
C ILE A 405 -22.68 -12.64 -5.46
N THR A 406 -21.47 -12.91 -4.98
CA THR A 406 -21.16 -14.20 -4.33
C THR A 406 -21.80 -14.34 -2.95
N MET A 407 -21.91 -13.25 -2.19
CA MET A 407 -22.65 -13.24 -0.92
C MET A 407 -24.16 -13.40 -1.14
N ALA A 408 -24.73 -12.73 -2.15
CA ALA A 408 -26.13 -12.91 -2.51
C ALA A 408 -26.43 -14.37 -2.91
N LYS A 409 -25.49 -14.99 -3.68
CA LYS A 409 -25.57 -16.40 -4.02
C LYS A 409 -25.58 -17.28 -2.77
N GLY A 410 -24.57 -17.13 -1.92
CA GLY A 410 -24.47 -17.93 -0.69
C GLY A 410 -25.67 -17.75 0.25
N ALA A 411 -26.23 -16.53 0.32
CA ALA A 411 -27.43 -16.27 1.08
C ALA A 411 -28.68 -16.94 0.47
N ALA A 412 -28.80 -16.92 -0.86
CA ALA A 412 -29.88 -17.61 -1.57
C ALA A 412 -29.80 -19.14 -1.37
N ASP A 413 -28.58 -19.70 -1.38
CA ASP A 413 -28.36 -21.13 -1.08
C ASP A 413 -28.79 -21.48 0.37
N ALA A 414 -28.72 -20.53 1.28
CA ALA A 414 -29.23 -20.65 2.66
C ALA A 414 -30.73 -20.37 2.80
N GLY A 415 -31.42 -20.02 1.70
CA GLY A 415 -32.87 -19.80 1.67
C GLY A 415 -33.30 -18.33 1.81
N VAL A 416 -32.40 -17.37 1.71
CA VAL A 416 -32.75 -15.94 1.68
C VAL A 416 -33.44 -15.60 0.35
N TYR A 417 -34.62 -15.00 0.42
CA TYR A 417 -35.38 -14.60 -0.76
C TYR A 417 -36.29 -13.39 -0.46
N PRO A 418 -36.25 -12.33 -1.26
CA PRO A 418 -35.31 -12.05 -2.36
C PRO A 418 -33.88 -11.86 -1.88
N SER A 419 -32.89 -12.32 -2.66
CA SER A 419 -31.46 -12.08 -2.47
C SER A 419 -30.94 -11.21 -3.62
N ILE A 420 -30.54 -9.96 -3.33
CA ILE A 420 -30.27 -8.93 -4.33
C ILE A 420 -28.82 -8.49 -4.19
N ALA A 421 -28.06 -8.56 -5.27
CA ALA A 421 -26.71 -8.01 -5.36
C ALA A 421 -26.73 -6.64 -6.07
N VAL A 422 -26.02 -5.66 -5.51
CA VAL A 422 -25.81 -4.34 -6.14
C VAL A 422 -24.31 -4.13 -6.31
N ILE A 423 -23.90 -3.89 -7.55
CA ILE A 423 -22.49 -3.73 -7.92
C ILE A 423 -22.34 -2.58 -8.92
N GLY A 424 -21.29 -1.77 -8.80
CA GLY A 424 -20.95 -0.78 -9.80
C GLY A 424 -20.27 -1.39 -11.02
N ASP A 425 -20.29 -0.69 -12.14
CA ASP A 425 -19.70 -1.10 -13.42
C ASP A 425 -18.20 -1.43 -13.32
N SER A 426 -17.43 -0.57 -12.68
CA SER A 426 -16.00 -0.80 -12.46
C SER A 426 -15.73 -1.99 -11.55
N THR A 427 -16.46 -2.12 -10.44
CA THR A 427 -16.33 -3.25 -9.52
C THR A 427 -16.79 -4.55 -10.17
N PHE A 428 -17.77 -4.48 -11.06
CA PHE A 428 -18.21 -5.63 -11.85
C PHE A 428 -17.09 -6.15 -12.75
N THR A 429 -16.41 -5.28 -13.47
CA THR A 429 -15.24 -5.66 -14.29
C THR A 429 -14.05 -6.09 -13.45
N HIS A 430 -13.86 -5.49 -12.26
CA HIS A 430 -12.77 -5.82 -11.33
C HIS A 430 -12.88 -7.29 -10.84
N SER A 431 -13.99 -7.68 -10.27
CA SER A 431 -14.17 -9.00 -9.63
C SER A 431 -15.58 -9.60 -9.75
N GLY A 432 -16.58 -8.84 -10.21
CA GLY A 432 -17.97 -9.31 -10.25
C GLY A 432 -18.25 -10.34 -11.34
N MET A 433 -17.50 -10.30 -12.45
CA MET A 433 -17.74 -11.20 -13.60
C MET A 433 -17.58 -12.67 -13.25
N THR A 434 -16.57 -13.02 -12.44
CA THR A 434 -16.34 -14.42 -12.00
C THR A 434 -17.45 -14.91 -11.07
N GLY A 435 -17.89 -14.05 -10.14
CA GLY A 435 -19.02 -14.34 -9.25
C GLY A 435 -20.33 -14.53 -10.01
N LEU A 436 -20.57 -13.71 -11.04
CA LEU A 436 -21.76 -13.86 -11.89
C LEU A 436 -21.71 -15.16 -12.69
N LEU A 437 -20.55 -15.51 -13.26
CA LEU A 437 -20.37 -16.76 -14.00
C LEU A 437 -20.69 -17.98 -13.11
N ASP A 438 -20.22 -17.96 -11.87
CA ASP A 438 -20.47 -19.02 -10.90
C ASP A 438 -21.98 -19.11 -10.56
N ALA A 439 -22.62 -17.99 -10.29
CA ALA A 439 -24.05 -17.92 -10.01
C ALA A 439 -24.92 -18.43 -11.19
N VAL A 440 -24.54 -18.12 -12.43
CA VAL A 440 -25.21 -18.59 -13.64
C VAL A 440 -25.03 -20.09 -13.82
N ASN A 441 -23.82 -20.60 -13.63
CA ASN A 441 -23.53 -22.05 -13.76
C ASN A 441 -24.37 -22.89 -12.78
N GLU A 442 -24.56 -22.40 -11.56
CA GLU A 442 -25.36 -23.07 -10.53
C GLU A 442 -26.86 -22.71 -10.58
N ARG A 443 -27.26 -21.80 -11.49
CA ARG A 443 -28.63 -21.30 -11.61
C ARG A 443 -29.17 -20.74 -10.30
N SER A 444 -28.34 -19.97 -9.62
CA SER A 444 -28.64 -19.37 -8.31
C SER A 444 -29.82 -18.40 -8.41
N ASN A 445 -30.69 -18.43 -7.40
CA ASN A 445 -31.91 -17.61 -7.36
C ASN A 445 -31.57 -16.23 -6.74
N ILE A 446 -30.85 -15.41 -7.51
CA ILE A 446 -30.45 -14.05 -7.11
C ILE A 446 -30.83 -13.03 -8.17
N THR A 447 -30.94 -11.77 -7.77
CA THR A 447 -31.04 -10.63 -8.68
C THR A 447 -29.78 -9.83 -8.62
N VAL A 448 -29.14 -9.58 -9.76
CA VAL A 448 -27.91 -8.78 -9.86
C VAL A 448 -28.23 -7.45 -10.54
N ILE A 449 -27.93 -6.36 -9.85
CA ILE A 449 -28.11 -4.99 -10.36
C ILE A 449 -26.73 -4.41 -10.59
N ILE A 450 -26.35 -4.19 -11.84
CA ILE A 450 -25.13 -3.49 -12.21
C ILE A 450 -25.50 -2.00 -12.37
N SER A 451 -24.98 -1.19 -11.45
CA SER A 451 -25.24 0.26 -11.46
C SER A 451 -24.13 0.96 -12.24
N ASP A 452 -24.39 1.19 -13.52
CA ASP A 452 -23.44 1.78 -14.46
C ASP A 452 -23.54 3.31 -14.44
N ASN A 453 -22.43 3.97 -14.08
CA ASN A 453 -22.29 5.43 -14.15
C ASN A 453 -21.10 5.86 -15.01
N LEU A 454 -20.53 4.95 -15.78
CA LEU A 454 -19.41 5.17 -16.70
C LEU A 454 -18.16 5.79 -16.04
N THR A 455 -17.98 5.59 -14.73
CA THR A 455 -16.84 6.16 -14.01
C THR A 455 -16.40 5.28 -12.84
N THR A 456 -15.09 5.20 -12.66
CA THR A 456 -14.48 4.61 -11.46
C THR A 456 -14.35 5.69 -10.40
N CYS A 457 -15.41 5.88 -9.61
CA CYS A 457 -15.37 6.77 -8.45
C CYS A 457 -15.06 5.93 -7.19
N LEU A 458 -13.78 5.62 -6.96
CA LEU A 458 -13.34 4.99 -5.71
C LEU A 458 -13.05 6.10 -4.69
N LEU A 459 -14.07 6.34 -3.86
CA LEU A 459 -14.00 7.18 -2.67
C LEU A 459 -13.28 8.52 -2.88
N TYR A 460 -14.05 9.51 -3.20
CA TYR A 460 -13.64 10.88 -3.14
C TYR A 460 -13.11 11.19 -1.74
N THR A 461 -11.81 11.32 -1.61
CA THR A 461 -11.27 12.20 -0.60
C THR A 461 -11.41 13.61 -1.15
N SER A 462 -12.43 14.32 -0.73
CA SER A 462 -12.44 15.76 -0.92
C SER A 462 -11.20 16.34 -0.25
N ASP A 463 -10.47 17.13 -0.99
CA ASP A 463 -9.43 18.02 -0.47
C ASP A 463 -9.89 18.82 0.76
#